data_8578ba78dd83531118cc0c9045b6c639
#
_entry.id   8578ba78dd83531118cc0c9045b6c639
#
_cell.length_a   1.000
_cell.length_b   1.000
_cell.length_c   1.000
_cell.angle_alpha   90.00
_cell.angle_beta   90.00
_cell.angle_gamma   90.00
#
_symmetry.space_group_name_H-M   'P 1'
#
loop_
_entity.id
_entity.type
_entity.pdbx_description
1 polymer ?
#
loop_
_entity_poly.entity_id
_entity_poly.type
_entity_poly.pdbx_seq_one_letter_code
_entity_poly.pdbx_strand_id
1 'polypeptide(L)'
;MSAVLSPSTGLQQKRGLLLGTKGWAGVIAALAVVCVVFPALNLLVPEGSVFHVSDYAVQLTGKILCYAICALAMDLIWGYTGILSLGHGLFFALGGYGMGMYLMRQIGLDGNYKSPLPDFMVFLNWKALPWTWSVSDSFIAQMLLVVLVPGLLAFVFGYFAFRSRIKGVYFSIITQAMTFAAMLLFFRNETGF
;
A
#
# COMPACT_ATOMS: atom_id res chain seq x y z
N MET A 1 -0.63 0.71 -66.35
CA MET A 1 0.13 -0.31 -65.58
C MET A 1 -0.23 -0.10 -64.08
N SER A 2 -1.29 -0.78 -63.65
CA SER A 2 -1.92 -0.64 -62.35
C SER A 2 -1.30 -1.67 -61.38
N ALA A 3 -0.52 -1.19 -60.41
CA ALA A 3 -0.01 -2.02 -59.33
C ALA A 3 -1.13 -2.30 -58.34
N VAL A 4 -1.58 -3.54 -58.31
CA VAL A 4 -2.51 -4.07 -57.31
C VAL A 4 -1.79 -4.15 -55.97
N LEU A 5 -2.15 -3.24 -55.05
CA LEU A 5 -1.75 -3.35 -53.65
C LEU A 5 -2.51 -4.54 -53.05
N SER A 6 -1.78 -5.60 -52.72
CA SER A 6 -2.29 -6.71 -51.94
C SER A 6 -2.74 -6.24 -50.56
N PRO A 7 -3.90 -6.69 -50.04
CA PRO A 7 -4.32 -6.34 -48.70
C PRO A 7 -3.34 -7.00 -47.73
N SER A 8 -2.64 -6.16 -46.96
CA SER A 8 -1.82 -6.58 -45.83
C SER A 8 -2.66 -7.43 -44.88
N THR A 9 -2.28 -8.69 -44.81
CA THR A 9 -2.83 -9.66 -43.84
C THR A 9 -2.80 -9.03 -42.47
N GLY A 10 -3.96 -8.61 -41.99
CA GLY A 10 -4.09 -8.07 -40.64
C GLY A 10 -3.58 -9.08 -39.66
N LEU A 11 -2.41 -8.80 -39.08
CA LEU A 11 -1.96 -9.46 -37.89
C LEU A 11 -3.01 -9.18 -36.79
N GLN A 12 -3.96 -10.07 -36.69
CA GLN A 12 -4.78 -10.15 -35.47
C GLN A 12 -3.80 -10.34 -34.32
N GLN A 13 -3.40 -9.23 -33.74
CA GLN A 13 -2.68 -9.21 -32.49
C GLN A 13 -3.63 -9.86 -31.47
N LYS A 14 -3.48 -11.19 -31.30
CA LYS A 14 -4.11 -11.88 -30.19
C LYS A 14 -3.73 -11.06 -28.98
N ARG A 15 -4.70 -10.43 -28.33
CA ARG A 15 -4.58 -9.91 -26.97
C ARG A 15 -4.30 -11.12 -26.07
N GLY A 16 -3.09 -11.66 -26.18
CA GLY A 16 -2.60 -12.66 -25.24
C GLY A 16 -2.47 -11.95 -23.91
N LEU A 17 -3.09 -12.48 -22.89
CA LEU A 17 -2.67 -12.23 -21.53
C LEU A 17 -1.13 -12.26 -21.52
N LEU A 18 -0.50 -11.26 -20.89
CA LEU A 18 0.97 -11.10 -20.82
C LEU A 18 1.68 -12.41 -20.45
N LEU A 19 0.99 -13.26 -19.68
CA LEU A 19 1.37 -14.62 -19.33
C LEU A 19 0.34 -15.60 -19.87
N GLY A 20 0.78 -16.68 -20.54
CA GLY A 20 -0.10 -17.79 -20.89
C GLY A 20 -0.70 -18.45 -19.64
N THR A 21 -1.69 -19.32 -19.83
CA THR A 21 -2.34 -20.04 -18.71
C THR A 21 -1.36 -20.71 -17.77
N LYS A 22 -0.27 -21.27 -18.30
CA LYS A 22 0.83 -21.88 -17.49
C LYS A 22 1.57 -20.83 -16.65
N GLY A 23 1.80 -19.63 -17.21
CA GLY A 23 2.45 -18.54 -16.47
C GLY A 23 1.56 -18.00 -15.34
N TRP A 24 0.26 -17.84 -15.58
CA TRP A 24 -0.69 -17.45 -14.54
C TRP A 24 -0.82 -18.51 -13.44
N ALA A 25 -0.85 -19.79 -13.80
CA ALA A 25 -0.83 -20.87 -12.83
C ALA A 25 0.44 -20.84 -11.95
N GLY A 26 1.60 -20.53 -12.54
CA GLY A 26 2.85 -20.35 -11.79
C GLY A 26 2.82 -19.19 -10.80
N VAL A 27 2.28 -18.03 -11.21
CA VAL A 27 2.12 -16.85 -10.32
C VAL A 27 1.17 -17.15 -9.16
N ILE A 28 0.02 -17.77 -9.46
CA ILE A 28 -0.96 -18.13 -8.43
C ILE A 28 -0.36 -19.17 -7.47
N ALA A 29 0.36 -20.18 -7.98
CA ALA A 29 1.03 -21.16 -7.14
C ALA A 29 2.10 -20.51 -6.24
N ALA A 30 2.91 -19.59 -6.76
CA ALA A 30 3.91 -18.87 -5.99
C ALA A 30 3.26 -18.01 -4.89
N LEU A 31 2.18 -17.30 -5.20
CA LEU A 31 1.41 -16.53 -4.22
C LEU A 31 0.79 -17.44 -3.16
N ALA A 32 0.22 -18.57 -3.54
CA ALA A 32 -0.34 -19.54 -2.60
C ALA A 32 0.74 -20.10 -1.66
N VAL A 33 1.92 -20.40 -2.17
CA VAL A 33 3.05 -20.84 -1.33
C VAL A 33 3.43 -19.75 -0.33
N VAL A 34 3.59 -18.52 -0.77
CA VAL A 34 4.01 -17.42 0.09
C VAL A 34 2.92 -17.06 1.12
N CYS A 35 1.65 -17.00 0.71
CA CYS A 35 0.56 -16.55 1.58
C CYS A 35 -0.01 -17.64 2.50
N VAL A 36 0.15 -18.91 2.13
CA VAL A 36 -0.45 -20.03 2.87
C VAL A 36 0.62 -20.91 3.51
N VAL A 37 1.61 -21.36 2.73
CA VAL A 37 2.61 -22.33 3.22
C VAL A 37 3.54 -21.68 4.24
N PHE A 38 4.00 -20.46 4.02
CA PHE A 38 4.89 -19.77 4.96
C PHE A 38 4.27 -19.56 6.35
N PRO A 39 3.05 -18.98 6.46
CA PRO A 39 2.37 -18.88 7.76
C PRO A 39 2.01 -20.23 8.37
N ALA A 40 1.62 -21.21 7.54
CA ALA A 40 1.30 -22.55 8.03
C ALA A 40 2.53 -23.26 8.62
N LEU A 41 3.70 -23.13 8.00
CA LEU A 41 4.95 -23.69 8.53
C LEU A 41 5.38 -23.01 9.85
N ASN A 42 5.09 -21.73 10.01
CA ASN A 42 5.34 -21.03 11.27
C ASN A 42 4.40 -21.52 12.39
N LEU A 43 3.09 -21.67 12.10
CA LEU A 43 2.08 -22.02 13.11
C LEU A 43 2.04 -23.51 13.48
N LEU A 44 2.30 -24.41 12.50
CA LEU A 44 2.10 -25.85 12.68
C LEU A 44 3.39 -26.61 13.01
N VAL A 45 4.56 -26.04 12.69
CA VAL A 45 5.84 -26.70 12.91
C VAL A 45 6.47 -26.21 14.21
N PRO A 46 6.82 -27.11 15.16
CA PRO A 46 7.43 -26.72 16.42
C PRO A 46 8.76 -26.00 16.26
N GLU A 47 9.06 -25.07 17.16
CA GLU A 47 10.34 -24.37 17.21
C GLU A 47 11.49 -25.37 17.37
N GLY A 48 12.54 -25.20 16.56
CA GLY A 48 13.70 -26.11 16.53
C GLY A 48 13.69 -27.14 15.40
N SER A 49 12.62 -27.25 14.61
CA SER A 49 12.58 -28.06 13.39
C SER A 49 13.25 -27.33 12.23
N VAL A 50 13.93 -28.10 11.33
CA VAL A 50 14.55 -27.55 10.11
C VAL A 50 13.55 -26.85 9.18
N PHE A 51 12.28 -27.21 9.26
CA PHE A 51 11.20 -26.63 8.45
C PHE A 51 10.44 -25.50 9.14
N HIS A 52 10.78 -25.15 10.39
CA HIS A 52 10.14 -24.04 11.08
C HIS A 52 10.55 -22.71 10.45
N VAL A 53 9.55 -21.93 10.03
CA VAL A 53 9.75 -20.57 9.52
C VAL A 53 9.67 -19.61 10.70
N SER A 54 10.71 -18.82 10.94
CA SER A 54 10.76 -17.86 12.04
C SER A 54 9.72 -16.74 11.86
N ASP A 55 9.21 -16.20 12.97
CA ASP A 55 8.26 -15.06 12.99
C ASP A 55 8.80 -13.86 12.22
N TYR A 56 10.11 -13.63 12.30
CA TYR A 56 10.77 -12.59 11.53
C TYR A 56 10.63 -12.79 10.02
N ALA A 57 10.77 -14.03 9.54
CA ALA A 57 10.64 -14.33 8.10
C ALA A 57 9.21 -14.13 7.61
N VAL A 58 8.19 -14.46 8.42
CA VAL A 58 6.77 -14.23 8.10
C VAL A 58 6.49 -12.73 8.04
N GLN A 59 6.94 -11.96 9.04
CA GLN A 59 6.77 -10.50 9.06
C GLN A 59 7.48 -9.82 7.88
N LEU A 60 8.71 -10.24 7.56
CA LEU A 60 9.46 -9.71 6.43
C LEU A 60 8.75 -10.00 5.10
N THR A 61 8.24 -11.22 4.95
CA THR A 61 7.49 -11.63 3.76
C THR A 61 6.21 -10.79 3.61
N GLY A 62 5.47 -10.56 4.68
CA GLY A 62 4.31 -9.66 4.69
C GLY A 62 4.67 -8.23 4.25
N LYS A 63 5.77 -7.68 4.76
CA LYS A 63 6.30 -6.38 4.33
C LYS A 63 6.62 -6.33 2.84
N ILE A 64 7.30 -7.36 2.32
CA ILE A 64 7.65 -7.45 0.91
C ILE A 64 6.39 -7.48 0.04
N LEU A 65 5.36 -8.24 0.43
CA LEU A 65 4.08 -8.28 -0.29
C LEU A 65 3.37 -6.92 -0.31
N CYS A 66 3.35 -6.21 0.80
CA CYS A 66 2.80 -4.86 0.86
C CYS A 66 3.54 -3.88 -0.07
N TYR A 67 4.87 -3.92 -0.08
CA TYR A 67 5.66 -3.09 -1.00
C TYR A 67 5.49 -3.51 -2.46
N ALA A 68 5.30 -4.79 -2.73
CA ALA A 68 5.01 -5.28 -4.09
C ALA A 68 3.69 -4.72 -4.63
N ILE A 69 2.65 -4.60 -3.80
CA ILE A 69 1.38 -3.96 -4.18
C ILE A 69 1.61 -2.48 -4.54
N CYS A 70 2.38 -1.77 -3.72
CA CYS A 70 2.73 -0.37 -3.98
C CYS A 70 3.54 -0.22 -5.28
N ALA A 71 4.50 -1.10 -5.52
CA ALA A 71 5.30 -1.12 -6.74
C ALA A 71 4.46 -1.38 -7.99
N LEU A 72 3.52 -2.34 -7.93
CA LEU A 72 2.56 -2.61 -9.01
C LEU A 72 1.68 -1.40 -9.32
N ALA A 73 1.23 -0.66 -8.30
CA ALA A 73 0.45 0.55 -8.48
C ALA A 73 1.25 1.64 -9.21
N MET A 74 2.54 1.80 -8.87
CA MET A 74 3.44 2.73 -9.54
C MET A 74 3.72 2.31 -11.00
N ASP A 75 3.97 1.03 -11.25
CA ASP A 75 4.24 0.47 -12.56
C ASP A 75 3.01 0.63 -13.49
N LEU A 76 1.82 0.43 -12.94
CA LEU A 76 0.57 0.58 -13.67
C LEU A 76 0.36 2.02 -14.17
N ILE A 77 0.64 3.02 -13.33
CA ILE A 77 0.55 4.42 -13.74
C ILE A 77 1.64 4.75 -14.75
N TRP A 78 2.88 4.38 -14.49
CA TRP A 78 3.97 4.68 -15.41
C TRP A 78 3.79 3.96 -16.75
N GLY A 79 3.39 2.69 -16.74
CA GLY A 79 3.18 1.89 -17.95
C GLY A 79 2.05 2.41 -18.84
N TYR A 80 0.94 2.89 -18.27
CA TYR A 80 -0.21 3.36 -19.05
C TYR A 80 -0.15 4.84 -19.40
N THR A 81 0.35 5.69 -18.51
CA THR A 81 0.33 7.15 -18.70
C THR A 81 1.68 7.74 -19.05
N GLY A 82 2.76 6.99 -18.86
CA GLY A 82 4.13 7.49 -19.01
C GLY A 82 4.51 8.55 -17.98
N ILE A 83 3.71 8.73 -16.92
CA ILE A 83 3.92 9.74 -15.89
C ILE A 83 4.42 9.04 -14.62
N LEU A 84 5.63 9.38 -14.20
CA LEU A 84 6.18 8.89 -12.95
C LEU A 84 5.57 9.68 -11.78
N SER A 85 4.86 9.00 -10.89
CA SER A 85 4.35 9.60 -9.65
C SER A 85 5.19 9.14 -8.47
N LEU A 86 5.80 10.06 -7.77
CA LEU A 86 6.59 9.80 -6.55
C LEU A 86 5.75 9.94 -5.26
N GLY A 87 4.45 10.17 -5.40
CA GLY A 87 3.51 10.35 -4.29
C GLY A 87 2.85 9.08 -3.77
N HIS A 88 3.08 7.91 -4.40
CA HIS A 88 2.42 6.66 -3.99
C HIS A 88 2.75 6.25 -2.57
N GLY A 89 3.99 6.52 -2.11
CA GLY A 89 4.41 6.26 -0.75
C GLY A 89 3.56 6.97 0.30
N LEU A 90 3.07 8.17 0.00
CA LEU A 90 2.18 8.91 0.90
C LEU A 90 0.85 8.19 1.11
N PHE A 91 0.18 7.79 0.03
CA PHE A 91 -1.12 7.11 0.12
C PHE A 91 -0.99 5.76 0.82
N PHE A 92 0.09 5.03 0.54
CA PHE A 92 0.42 3.79 1.21
C PHE A 92 0.68 3.99 2.70
N ALA A 93 1.48 5.01 3.06
CA ALA A 93 1.79 5.34 4.45
C ALA A 93 0.56 5.77 5.25
N LEU A 94 -0.35 6.58 4.65
CA LEU A 94 -1.61 6.98 5.29
C LEU A 94 -2.50 5.78 5.62
N GLY A 95 -2.64 4.83 4.68
CA GLY A 95 -3.37 3.59 4.93
C GLY A 95 -2.74 2.76 6.05
N GLY A 96 -1.41 2.59 6.00
CA GLY A 96 -0.65 1.88 7.01
C GLY A 96 -0.72 2.53 8.39
N TYR A 97 -0.67 3.87 8.44
CA TYR A 97 -0.80 4.64 9.67
C TYR A 97 -2.18 4.45 10.32
N GLY A 98 -3.26 4.54 9.51
CA GLY A 98 -4.61 4.29 10.01
C GLY A 98 -4.77 2.88 10.59
N MET A 99 -4.31 1.85 9.87
CA MET A 99 -4.39 0.47 10.35
C MET A 99 -3.51 0.24 11.58
N GLY A 100 -2.30 0.83 11.59
CA GLY A 100 -1.39 0.78 12.74
C GLY A 100 -2.00 1.38 14.00
N MET A 101 -2.71 2.50 13.88
CA MET A 101 -3.42 3.13 14.99
C MET A 101 -4.52 2.25 15.58
N TYR A 102 -5.31 1.58 14.70
CA TYR A 102 -6.30 0.62 15.16
C TYR A 102 -5.66 -0.53 15.94
N LEU A 103 -4.60 -1.14 15.40
CA LEU A 103 -3.91 -2.27 16.05
C LEU A 103 -3.30 -1.85 17.39
N MET A 104 -2.66 -0.67 17.47
CA MET A 104 -2.09 -0.15 18.71
C MET A 104 -3.16 0.09 19.78
N ARG A 105 -4.36 0.52 19.40
CA ARG A 105 -5.49 0.66 20.34
C ARG A 105 -6.01 -0.68 20.82
N GLN A 106 -6.01 -1.72 19.97
CA GLN A 106 -6.42 -3.08 20.39
C GLN A 106 -5.45 -3.70 21.39
N ILE A 107 -4.16 -3.36 21.34
CA ILE A 107 -3.18 -3.78 22.34
C ILE A 107 -3.54 -3.20 23.72
N GLY A 108 -3.98 -1.93 23.79
CA GLY A 108 -4.52 -1.30 24.98
C GLY A 108 -3.63 -1.51 26.24
N LEU A 109 -4.23 -2.11 27.27
CA LEU A 109 -3.56 -2.34 28.56
C LEU A 109 -2.47 -3.43 28.52
N ASP A 110 -2.39 -4.22 27.45
CA ASP A 110 -1.33 -5.23 27.25
C ASP A 110 -0.02 -4.62 26.73
N GLY A 111 -0.05 -3.32 26.38
CA GLY A 111 1.14 -2.55 25.96
C GLY A 111 2.15 -2.34 27.10
N ASN A 112 3.33 -1.84 26.72
CA ASN A 112 4.44 -1.61 27.67
C ASN A 112 4.08 -0.62 28.80
N TYR A 113 3.27 0.38 28.52
CA TYR A 113 2.86 1.42 29.47
C TYR A 113 1.54 1.10 30.19
N LYS A 114 0.89 -0.03 29.91
CA LYS A 114 -0.39 -0.45 30.51
C LYS A 114 -1.44 0.67 30.54
N SER A 115 -1.51 1.43 29.46
CA SER A 115 -2.39 2.58 29.27
C SER A 115 -3.46 2.29 28.22
N PRO A 116 -4.67 2.85 28.33
CA PRO A 116 -5.67 2.76 27.25
C PRO A 116 -5.27 3.55 25.99
N LEU A 117 -4.21 4.36 26.10
CA LEU A 117 -3.63 5.08 24.95
C LEU A 117 -2.55 4.24 24.28
N PRO A 118 -2.36 4.37 22.96
CA PRO A 118 -1.23 3.78 22.25
C PRO A 118 0.11 4.16 22.89
N ASP A 119 1.02 3.19 23.00
CA ASP A 119 2.30 3.35 23.69
C ASP A 119 3.11 4.56 23.18
N PHE A 120 3.12 4.82 21.89
CA PHE A 120 3.83 5.97 21.31
C PHE A 120 3.24 7.31 21.77
N MET A 121 1.91 7.39 21.99
CA MET A 121 1.26 8.61 22.49
C MET A 121 1.62 8.85 23.95
N VAL A 122 1.69 7.79 24.78
CA VAL A 122 2.15 7.88 26.16
C VAL A 122 3.60 8.37 26.19
N PHE A 123 4.46 7.83 25.35
CA PHE A 123 5.85 8.28 25.21
C PHE A 123 5.96 9.77 24.84
N LEU A 124 5.05 10.27 24.02
CA LEU A 124 4.97 11.68 23.60
C LEU A 124 4.22 12.56 24.61
N ASN A 125 3.90 12.05 25.83
CA ASN A 125 3.18 12.76 26.88
C ASN A 125 1.74 13.21 26.52
N TRP A 126 1.07 12.51 25.63
CA TRP A 126 -0.35 12.73 25.35
C TRP A 126 -1.19 12.21 26.53
N LYS A 127 -2.16 13.03 26.96
CA LYS A 127 -3.05 12.69 28.10
C LYS A 127 -4.40 12.13 27.66
N ALA A 128 -4.78 12.37 26.42
CA ALA A 128 -6.06 11.92 25.87
C ALA A 128 -5.93 11.60 24.37
N LEU A 129 -6.79 10.70 23.90
CA LEU A 129 -6.87 10.38 22.47
C LEU A 129 -7.47 11.58 21.71
N PRO A 130 -6.84 12.02 20.62
CA PRO A 130 -7.42 13.05 19.74
C PRO A 130 -8.78 12.61 19.19
N TRP A 131 -9.67 13.55 19.01
CA TRP A 131 -11.02 13.28 18.50
C TRP A 131 -11.02 12.60 17.11
N THR A 132 -10.00 12.84 16.30
CA THR A 132 -9.80 12.22 14.98
C THR A 132 -9.74 10.69 15.04
N TRP A 133 -9.27 10.13 16.15
CA TRP A 133 -9.11 8.71 16.36
C TRP A 133 -10.25 8.06 17.15
N SER A 134 -11.29 8.82 17.53
CA SER A 134 -12.45 8.28 18.27
C SER A 134 -13.19 7.19 17.48
N VAL A 135 -13.14 7.26 16.14
CA VAL A 135 -13.80 6.30 15.23
C VAL A 135 -13.03 4.97 15.10
N SER A 136 -11.77 4.93 15.56
CA SER A 136 -10.89 3.75 15.44
C SER A 136 -11.23 2.59 16.40
N ASP A 137 -12.39 2.59 17.07
CA ASP A 137 -12.82 1.47 17.90
C ASP A 137 -13.39 0.30 17.10
N SER A 138 -14.05 0.60 15.99
CA SER A 138 -14.66 -0.41 15.14
C SER A 138 -13.73 -0.80 13.99
N PHE A 139 -13.48 -2.10 13.82
CA PHE A 139 -12.69 -2.62 12.70
C PHE A 139 -13.25 -2.21 11.33
N ILE A 140 -14.58 -2.27 11.17
CA ILE A 140 -15.24 -1.92 9.90
C ILE A 140 -15.07 -0.43 9.60
N ALA A 141 -15.27 0.43 10.62
CA ALA A 141 -15.08 1.87 10.46
C ALA A 141 -13.62 2.20 10.11
N GLN A 142 -12.67 1.53 10.76
CA GLN A 142 -11.25 1.71 10.47
C GLN A 142 -10.87 1.25 9.07
N MET A 143 -11.39 0.12 8.60
CA MET A 143 -11.17 -0.34 7.23
C MET A 143 -11.70 0.66 6.19
N LEU A 144 -12.86 1.27 6.45
CA LEU A 144 -13.38 2.33 5.61
C LEU A 144 -12.46 3.57 5.62
N LEU A 145 -11.97 3.99 6.78
CA LEU A 145 -11.05 5.13 6.89
C LEU A 145 -9.72 4.88 6.15
N VAL A 146 -9.15 3.69 6.29
CA VAL A 146 -7.91 3.28 5.61
C VAL A 146 -8.01 3.39 4.08
N VAL A 147 -9.20 3.20 3.52
CA VAL A 147 -9.44 3.33 2.08
C VAL A 147 -9.89 4.75 1.71
N LEU A 148 -10.82 5.33 2.48
CA LEU A 148 -11.44 6.62 2.16
C LEU A 148 -10.46 7.79 2.31
N VAL A 149 -9.65 7.82 3.37
CA VAL A 149 -8.74 8.96 3.63
C VAL A 149 -7.68 9.10 2.53
N PRO A 150 -6.88 8.06 2.22
CA PRO A 150 -5.94 8.16 1.11
C PRO A 150 -6.65 8.29 -0.24
N GLY A 151 -7.80 7.63 -0.42
CA GLY A 151 -8.59 7.71 -1.65
C GLY A 151 -9.13 9.12 -1.91
N LEU A 152 -9.67 9.79 -0.90
CA LEU A 152 -10.14 11.17 -1.00
C LEU A 152 -8.98 12.13 -1.30
N LEU A 153 -7.86 11.97 -0.59
CA LEU A 153 -6.66 12.78 -0.83
C LEU A 153 -6.15 12.59 -2.26
N ALA A 154 -6.08 11.33 -2.74
CA ALA A 154 -5.68 11.01 -4.11
C ALA A 154 -6.64 11.62 -5.13
N PHE A 155 -7.95 11.56 -4.87
CA PHE A 155 -8.97 12.15 -5.74
C PHE A 155 -8.84 13.67 -5.83
N VAL A 156 -8.74 14.36 -4.69
CA VAL A 156 -8.61 15.82 -4.63
C VAL A 156 -7.33 16.27 -5.33
N PHE A 157 -6.20 15.65 -4.98
CA PHE A 157 -4.92 15.96 -5.60
C PHE A 157 -4.93 15.69 -7.11
N GLY A 158 -5.40 14.51 -7.50
CA GLY A 158 -5.48 14.11 -8.91
C GLY A 158 -6.39 15.03 -9.72
N TYR A 159 -7.56 15.40 -9.18
CA TYR A 159 -8.46 16.34 -9.83
C TYR A 159 -7.78 17.68 -10.17
N PHE A 160 -7.11 18.29 -9.19
CA PHE A 160 -6.41 19.57 -9.43
C PHE A 160 -5.20 19.41 -10.35
N ALA A 161 -4.41 18.37 -10.18
CA ALA A 161 -3.22 18.12 -10.98
C ALA A 161 -3.57 17.88 -12.46
N PHE A 162 -4.55 17.05 -12.75
CA PHE A 162 -4.96 16.76 -14.13
C PHE A 162 -5.75 17.91 -14.76
N ARG A 163 -6.56 18.64 -13.98
CA ARG A 163 -7.25 19.84 -14.46
C ARG A 163 -6.26 20.93 -14.86
N SER A 164 -5.17 21.07 -14.13
CA SER A 164 -4.08 22.03 -14.43
C SER A 164 -3.20 21.59 -15.59
N ARG A 165 -3.50 20.45 -16.25
CA ARG A 165 -2.73 19.89 -17.37
C ARG A 165 -1.25 19.69 -17.09
N ILE A 166 -0.89 19.48 -15.82
CA ILE A 166 0.48 19.21 -15.39
C ILE A 166 0.88 17.83 -15.93
N LYS A 167 2.02 17.76 -16.63
CA LYS A 167 2.50 16.54 -17.29
C LYS A 167 3.99 16.32 -17.04
N GLY A 168 4.43 15.06 -17.21
CA GLY A 168 5.84 14.69 -17.20
C GLY A 168 6.54 14.99 -15.87
N VAL A 169 7.73 15.56 -15.94
CA VAL A 169 8.61 15.80 -14.80
C VAL A 169 7.98 16.72 -13.75
N TYR A 170 7.19 17.71 -14.15
CA TYR A 170 6.50 18.60 -13.21
C TYR A 170 5.54 17.87 -12.29
N PHE A 171 4.84 16.86 -12.81
CA PHE A 171 3.96 16.02 -11.99
C PHE A 171 4.76 15.24 -10.94
N SER A 172 5.92 14.70 -11.33
CA SER A 172 6.80 13.98 -10.40
C SER A 172 7.30 14.89 -9.28
N ILE A 173 7.70 16.12 -9.60
CA ILE A 173 8.17 17.11 -8.61
C ILE A 173 7.05 17.47 -7.63
N ILE A 174 5.83 17.73 -8.11
CA ILE A 174 4.72 18.12 -7.27
C ILE A 174 4.29 16.98 -6.35
N THR A 175 4.26 15.74 -6.85
CA THR A 175 3.94 14.56 -6.03
C THR A 175 4.99 14.30 -4.97
N GLN A 176 6.27 14.54 -5.27
CA GLN A 176 7.34 14.45 -4.29
C GLN A 176 7.24 15.56 -3.23
N ALA A 177 6.97 16.79 -3.64
CA ALA A 177 6.75 17.92 -2.72
C ALA A 177 5.57 17.67 -1.79
N MET A 178 4.47 17.11 -2.30
CA MET A 178 3.30 16.71 -1.50
C MET A 178 3.68 15.67 -0.45
N THR A 179 4.46 14.66 -0.82
CA THR A 179 4.93 13.61 0.11
C THR A 179 5.79 14.22 1.21
N PHE A 180 6.68 15.14 0.86
CA PHE A 180 7.56 15.81 1.82
C PHE A 180 6.77 16.72 2.76
N ALA A 181 5.80 17.47 2.25
CA ALA A 181 4.93 18.33 3.04
C ALA A 181 4.09 17.51 4.05
N ALA A 182 3.56 16.37 3.61
CA ALA A 182 2.84 15.45 4.50
C ALA A 182 3.76 14.86 5.58
N MET A 183 4.98 14.45 5.22
CA MET A 183 5.97 14.00 6.20
C MET A 183 6.21 15.05 7.28
N LEU A 184 6.42 16.31 6.91
CA LEU A 184 6.60 17.40 7.87
C LEU A 184 5.37 17.63 8.75
N LEU A 185 4.16 17.47 8.18
CA LEU A 185 2.92 17.57 8.94
C LEU A 185 2.83 16.50 10.04
N PHE A 186 3.16 15.24 9.70
CA PHE A 186 3.13 14.12 10.65
C PHE A 186 4.26 14.17 11.69
N PHE A 187 5.38 14.83 11.38
CA PHE A 187 6.44 15.05 12.37
C PHE A 187 6.09 16.12 13.42
N ARG A 188 5.02 16.88 13.22
CA ARG A 188 4.55 17.85 14.21
C ARG A 188 3.70 17.17 15.28
N ASN A 189 4.26 16.97 16.47
CA ASN A 189 3.55 16.41 17.61
C ASN A 189 2.31 17.20 18.06
N GLU A 190 2.16 18.44 17.62
CA GLU A 190 1.09 19.35 18.06
C GLU A 190 -0.22 19.14 17.30
N THR A 191 -0.21 18.44 16.17
CA THR A 191 -1.35 18.36 15.26
C THR A 191 -2.36 17.26 15.61
N GLY A 192 -1.98 16.31 16.48
CA GLY A 192 -2.86 15.20 16.89
C GLY A 192 -3.11 14.15 15.80
N PHE A 193 -2.24 14.13 14.78
CA PHE A 193 -2.26 13.11 13.74
C PHE A 193 -1.23 12.04 14.00
#